data_79f79ec934287d0ce95562e68a04fd41
#
_entry.id   79f79ec934287d0ce95562e68a04fd41
#
_cell.length_a   1.000
_cell.length_b   1.000
_cell.length_c   1.000
_cell.angle_alpha   90.00
_cell.angle_beta   90.00
_cell.angle_gamma   90.00
#
_symmetry.space_group_name_H-M   'P 1'
#
loop_
_entity.id
_entity.type
_entity.pdbx_description
1 polymer ?
#
loop_
_entity_poly.entity_id
_entity_poly.type
_entity_poly.pdbx_seq_one_letter_code
_entity_poly.pdbx_strand_id
1 'polypeptide(L)'
;MRGAEDGEVPVGAVVVRDNRILGRGHNRTEATHDPTAHAEILAIGAAGEALGDWRLTGADLYVTLEPCAMCAGAIQLGRLRRVVFGPRDPKFGGCVSVLNVLDQARLNHQVEQVEGILAEESRFVLRRFFRELRRQGREVAAVDPFPDDVAP
;
A
#
# COMPACT_ATOMS: atom_id res chain seq x y z
N MET A 1 -12.97 -3.42 8.32
CA MET A 1 -11.52 -3.12 8.09
C MET A 1 -11.13 -2.13 9.16
N ARG A 2 -10.16 -2.47 10.00
CA ARG A 2 -9.78 -1.67 11.20
C ARG A 2 -9.47 -0.20 10.89
N GLY A 3 -8.75 0.11 9.81
CA GLY A 3 -8.41 1.49 9.45
C GLY A 3 -9.61 2.41 9.19
N ALA A 4 -10.67 1.94 8.53
CA ALA A 4 -11.84 2.75 8.23
C ALA A 4 -12.63 3.15 9.50
N GLU A 5 -12.62 2.30 10.52
CA GLU A 5 -13.27 2.56 11.82
C GLU A 5 -12.52 3.65 12.60
N ASP A 6 -11.20 3.76 12.37
CA ASP A 6 -10.32 4.75 12.99
C ASP A 6 -10.23 6.06 12.18
N GLY A 7 -10.97 6.18 11.06
CA GLY A 7 -10.92 7.37 10.19
C GLY A 7 -9.74 7.40 9.22
N GLU A 8 -9.00 6.31 9.13
CA GLU A 8 -7.87 6.14 8.21
C GLU A 8 -8.32 5.67 6.83
N VAL A 9 -7.60 6.04 5.79
CA VAL A 9 -7.80 5.45 4.46
C VAL A 9 -7.64 3.93 4.55
N PRO A 10 -8.63 3.13 4.11
CA PRO A 10 -8.67 1.69 4.36
C PRO A 10 -7.71 0.89 3.44
N VAL A 11 -6.42 1.18 3.57
CA VAL A 11 -5.35 0.40 2.94
C VAL A 11 -4.78 -0.56 3.97
N GLY A 12 -4.57 -1.81 3.57
CA GLY A 12 -3.96 -2.84 4.38
C GLY A 12 -2.86 -3.57 3.62
N ALA A 13 -1.83 -4.00 4.34
CA ALA A 13 -0.69 -4.73 3.78
C ALA A 13 -0.26 -5.89 4.67
N VAL A 14 0.27 -6.95 4.06
CA VAL A 14 0.89 -8.07 4.75
C VAL A 14 2.17 -8.49 4.03
N VAL A 15 3.20 -8.81 4.80
CA VAL A 15 4.44 -9.42 4.29
C VAL A 15 4.40 -10.91 4.60
N VAL A 16 4.63 -11.73 3.57
CA VAL A 16 4.53 -13.19 3.64
C VAL A 16 5.83 -13.83 3.14
N ARG A 17 6.35 -14.81 3.87
CA ARG A 17 7.45 -15.68 3.42
C ARG A 17 7.18 -17.11 3.88
N ASP A 18 7.45 -18.09 3.01
CA ASP A 18 7.26 -19.50 3.29
C ASP A 18 5.86 -19.82 3.85
N ASN A 19 4.84 -19.23 3.22
CA ASN A 19 3.42 -19.34 3.60
C ASN A 19 3.09 -18.87 5.03
N ARG A 20 3.94 -18.01 5.60
CA ARG A 20 3.74 -17.42 6.94
C ARG A 20 3.70 -15.89 6.83
N ILE A 21 2.75 -15.28 7.51
CA ILE A 21 2.70 -13.82 7.64
C ILE A 21 3.74 -13.39 8.65
N LEU A 22 4.70 -12.58 8.20
CA LEU A 22 5.78 -11.99 9.01
C LEU A 22 5.38 -10.63 9.61
N GLY A 23 4.63 -9.84 8.86
CA GLY A 23 4.20 -8.52 9.28
C GLY A 23 2.85 -8.13 8.70
N ARG A 24 2.12 -7.27 9.43
CA ARG A 24 0.84 -6.71 9.03
C ARG A 24 0.86 -5.21 9.25
N GLY A 25 0.21 -4.45 8.38
CA GLY A 25 0.03 -3.02 8.53
C GLY A 25 -1.30 -2.55 7.97
N HIS A 26 -1.77 -1.44 8.46
CA HIS A 26 -2.83 -0.62 7.88
C HIS A 26 -2.46 0.83 8.05
N ASN A 27 -2.99 1.72 7.23
CA ASN A 27 -2.69 3.15 7.35
C ASN A 27 -3.00 3.67 8.75
N ARG A 28 -2.10 4.52 9.25
CA ARG A 28 -2.21 5.18 10.55
C ARG A 28 -1.72 6.64 10.50
N THR A 29 -1.76 7.26 9.35
CA THR A 29 -1.27 8.63 9.12
C THR A 29 -1.94 9.65 10.02
N GLU A 30 -3.27 9.56 10.16
CA GLU A 30 -4.05 10.45 11.02
C GLU A 30 -3.80 10.17 12.51
N ALA A 31 -3.84 8.90 12.91
CA ALA A 31 -3.69 8.48 14.30
C ALA A 31 -2.29 8.76 14.87
N THR A 32 -1.25 8.71 14.04
CA THR A 32 0.14 8.92 14.46
C THR A 32 0.68 10.30 14.10
N HIS A 33 -0.06 11.11 13.32
CA HIS A 33 0.41 12.38 12.74
C HIS A 33 1.72 12.21 11.95
N ASP A 34 1.88 11.04 11.29
CA ASP A 34 3.06 10.65 10.55
C ASP A 34 2.70 10.36 9.08
N PRO A 35 3.13 11.20 8.11
CA PRO A 35 2.84 11.01 6.70
C PRO A 35 3.46 9.74 6.11
N THR A 36 4.37 9.10 6.82
CA THR A 36 5.02 7.86 6.39
C THR A 36 4.35 6.60 6.92
N ALA A 37 3.38 6.72 7.84
CA ALA A 37 2.68 5.60 8.47
C ALA A 37 1.68 4.89 7.51
N HIS A 38 2.16 4.53 6.33
CA HIS A 38 1.42 3.75 5.35
C HIS A 38 1.41 2.26 5.73
N ALA A 39 0.37 1.55 5.29
CA ALA A 39 0.19 0.12 5.56
C ALA A 39 1.44 -0.71 5.22
N GLU A 40 2.06 -0.42 4.07
CA GLU A 40 3.24 -1.11 3.57
C GLU A 40 4.45 -0.88 4.47
N ILE A 41 4.70 0.37 4.86
CA ILE A 41 5.82 0.74 5.74
C ILE A 41 5.69 0.01 7.08
N LEU A 42 4.49 0.01 7.66
CA LEU A 42 4.22 -0.67 8.92
C LEU A 42 4.36 -2.19 8.81
N ALA A 43 3.89 -2.79 7.71
CA ALA A 43 4.02 -4.24 7.47
C ALA A 43 5.49 -4.65 7.25
N ILE A 44 6.26 -3.85 6.50
CA ILE A 44 7.69 -4.06 6.26
C ILE A 44 8.47 -3.96 7.58
N GLY A 45 8.21 -2.93 8.40
CA GLY A 45 8.85 -2.76 9.70
C GLY A 45 8.57 -3.94 10.64
N ALA A 46 7.30 -4.35 10.75
CA ALA A 46 6.90 -5.50 11.56
C ALA A 46 7.55 -6.82 11.08
N ALA A 47 7.68 -7.01 9.77
CA ALA A 47 8.35 -8.17 9.21
C ALA A 47 9.86 -8.18 9.50
N GLY A 48 10.50 -7.02 9.43
CA GLY A 48 11.92 -6.86 9.79
C GLY A 48 12.18 -7.18 11.26
N GLU A 49 11.30 -6.70 12.14
CA GLU A 49 11.35 -7.02 13.57
C GLU A 49 11.20 -8.53 13.81
N ALA A 50 10.21 -9.16 13.18
CA ALA A 50 9.97 -10.60 13.33
C ALA A 50 11.12 -11.47 12.82
N LEU A 51 11.87 -11.00 11.81
CA LEU A 51 13.04 -11.70 11.27
C LEU A 51 14.35 -11.35 11.97
N GLY A 52 14.40 -10.23 12.68
CA GLY A 52 15.66 -9.68 13.19
C GLY A 52 16.61 -9.21 12.09
N ASP A 53 16.08 -8.93 10.90
CA ASP A 53 16.84 -8.45 9.73
C ASP A 53 15.98 -7.48 8.91
N TRP A 54 16.56 -6.38 8.47
CA TRP A 54 15.89 -5.44 7.56
C TRP A 54 15.75 -5.98 6.13
N ARG A 55 16.54 -6.98 5.74
CA ARG A 55 16.44 -7.65 4.45
C ARG A 55 15.33 -8.69 4.49
N LEU A 56 14.28 -8.45 3.73
CA LEU A 56 13.13 -9.34 3.62
C LEU A 56 13.26 -10.26 2.40
N THR A 57 14.46 -10.73 2.13
CA THR A 57 14.77 -11.58 0.96
C THR A 57 13.85 -12.80 0.93
N GLY A 58 13.24 -13.06 -0.22
CA GLY A 58 12.31 -14.17 -0.43
C GLY A 58 10.89 -13.90 0.06
N ALA A 59 10.62 -12.73 0.68
CA ALA A 59 9.28 -12.35 1.10
C ALA A 59 8.51 -11.61 0.00
N ASP A 60 7.20 -11.76 0.02
CA ASP A 60 6.25 -11.05 -0.84
C ASP A 60 5.44 -10.07 0.01
N LEU A 61 5.14 -8.89 -0.56
CA LEU A 61 4.20 -7.93 0.00
C LEU A 61 2.87 -8.04 -0.74
N TYR A 62 1.78 -8.15 -0.01
CA TYR A 62 0.42 -8.03 -0.51
C TYR A 62 -0.21 -6.77 0.05
N VAL A 63 -0.75 -5.92 -0.81
CA VAL A 63 -1.35 -4.64 -0.42
C VAL A 63 -2.62 -4.36 -1.22
N THR A 64 -3.59 -3.73 -0.59
CA THR A 64 -4.92 -3.54 -1.17
C THR A 64 -5.01 -2.42 -2.21
N LEU A 65 -3.97 -1.60 -2.36
CA LEU A 65 -3.87 -0.50 -3.33
C LEU A 65 -2.45 -0.45 -3.89
N GLU A 66 -2.25 0.05 -5.10
CA GLU A 66 -0.92 0.27 -5.66
C GLU A 66 -0.07 1.12 -4.71
N PRO A 67 1.16 0.67 -4.34
CA PRO A 67 2.05 1.43 -3.48
C PRO A 67 2.47 2.77 -4.10
N CYS A 68 2.54 3.81 -3.28
CA CYS A 68 3.09 5.10 -3.68
C CYS A 68 4.63 5.02 -3.85
N ALA A 69 5.25 6.10 -4.32
CA ALA A 69 6.69 6.16 -4.55
C ALA A 69 7.53 5.87 -3.29
N MET A 70 7.11 6.38 -2.12
CA MET A 70 7.77 6.11 -0.84
C MET A 70 7.72 4.62 -0.50
N CYS A 71 6.56 4.00 -0.60
CA CYS A 71 6.38 2.57 -0.31
C CYS A 71 7.10 1.69 -1.33
N ALA A 72 7.06 2.03 -2.62
CA ALA A 72 7.83 1.35 -3.66
C ALA A 72 9.33 1.40 -3.37
N GLY A 73 9.85 2.55 -2.93
CA GLY A 73 11.23 2.69 -2.47
C GLY A 73 11.55 1.79 -1.27
N ALA A 74 10.66 1.70 -0.29
CA ALA A 74 10.82 0.82 0.87
C ALA A 74 10.81 -0.67 0.48
N ILE A 75 9.93 -1.07 -0.44
CA ILE A 75 9.87 -2.42 -1.01
C ILE A 75 11.22 -2.79 -1.65
N GLN A 76 11.77 -1.88 -2.46
CA GLN A 76 13.07 -2.03 -3.11
C GLN A 76 14.20 -2.15 -2.09
N LEU A 77 14.28 -1.24 -1.13
CA LEU A 77 15.30 -1.22 -0.09
C LEU A 77 15.24 -2.48 0.79
N GLY A 78 14.03 -2.91 1.16
CA GLY A 78 13.80 -4.11 1.96
C GLY A 78 14.09 -5.43 1.23
N ARG A 79 14.49 -5.41 -0.05
CA ARG A 79 14.80 -6.60 -0.84
C ARG A 79 13.66 -7.60 -0.97
N LEU A 80 12.43 -7.12 -1.00
CA LEU A 80 11.27 -7.99 -1.22
C LEU A 80 11.36 -8.63 -2.61
N ARG A 81 10.94 -9.89 -2.69
CA ARG A 81 10.93 -10.64 -3.94
C ARG A 81 9.85 -10.12 -4.89
N ARG A 82 8.67 -9.86 -4.36
CA ARG A 82 7.48 -9.52 -5.14
C ARG A 82 6.55 -8.59 -4.37
N VAL A 83 5.87 -7.72 -5.11
CA VAL A 83 4.72 -6.96 -4.63
C VAL A 83 3.47 -7.36 -5.40
N VAL A 84 2.40 -7.66 -4.68
CA VAL A 84 1.07 -8.00 -5.22
C VAL A 84 0.10 -6.94 -4.73
N PHE A 85 -0.54 -6.22 -5.65
CA PHE A 85 -1.45 -5.15 -5.27
C PHE A 85 -2.80 -5.21 -6.00
N GLY A 86 -3.78 -4.54 -5.42
CA GLY A 86 -5.12 -4.43 -5.94
C GLY A 86 -5.21 -3.49 -7.15
N PRO A 87 -6.07 -2.46 -7.10
CA PRO A 87 -6.20 -1.51 -8.19
C PRO A 87 -4.98 -0.60 -8.29
N ARG A 88 -4.77 -0.05 -9.48
CA ARG A 88 -3.83 1.06 -9.71
C ARG A 88 -4.30 2.31 -8.97
N ASP A 89 -3.36 3.12 -8.53
CA ASP A 89 -3.61 4.46 -8.00
C ASP A 89 -3.22 5.52 -9.04
N PRO A 90 -4.20 6.13 -9.75
CA PRO A 90 -3.91 7.08 -10.83
C PRO A 90 -3.33 8.41 -10.33
N LYS A 91 -3.32 8.66 -9.02
CA LYS A 91 -2.84 9.92 -8.44
C LYS A 91 -1.48 9.80 -7.77
N PHE A 92 -1.21 8.70 -7.10
CA PHE A 92 0.01 8.51 -6.31
C PHE A 92 0.76 7.21 -6.59
N GLY A 93 0.27 6.37 -7.52
CA GLY A 93 0.88 5.08 -7.82
C GLY A 93 2.35 5.19 -8.20
N GLY A 94 3.21 4.50 -7.46
CA GLY A 94 4.66 4.50 -7.63
C GLY A 94 5.21 3.25 -8.33
N CYS A 95 4.34 2.28 -8.60
CA CYS A 95 4.73 1.03 -9.26
C CYS A 95 4.50 1.05 -10.77
N VAL A 96 3.34 1.57 -11.21
CA VAL A 96 2.92 1.53 -12.62
C VAL A 96 2.26 2.84 -13.07
N SER A 97 1.37 3.44 -12.25
CA SER A 97 0.41 4.44 -12.72
C SER A 97 1.01 5.81 -12.97
N VAL A 98 1.78 6.36 -12.04
CA VAL A 98 2.35 7.71 -12.12
C VAL A 98 3.87 7.63 -12.23
N LEU A 99 4.48 6.82 -11.41
CA LEU A 99 5.91 6.53 -11.41
C LEU A 99 6.13 5.03 -11.59
N ASN A 100 7.34 4.65 -11.96
CA ASN A 100 7.73 3.27 -12.14
C ASN A 100 9.03 3.00 -11.37
N VAL A 101 8.95 3.11 -10.06
CA VAL A 101 10.10 3.04 -9.15
C VAL A 101 10.75 1.66 -9.16
N LEU A 102 9.93 0.60 -9.26
CA LEU A 102 10.42 -0.78 -9.17
C LEU A 102 10.98 -1.33 -10.49
N ASP A 103 10.66 -0.71 -11.62
CA ASP A 103 11.14 -1.14 -12.95
C ASP A 103 12.34 -0.30 -13.43
N GLN A 104 13.30 -0.11 -12.54
CA GLN A 104 14.52 0.62 -12.84
C GLN A 104 15.70 -0.36 -12.95
N ALA A 105 16.13 -0.65 -14.17
CA ALA A 105 17.21 -1.62 -14.45
C ALA A 105 18.56 -1.27 -13.75
N ARG A 106 18.74 -0.01 -13.36
CA ARG A 106 19.94 0.46 -12.64
C ARG A 106 19.93 0.15 -11.15
N LEU A 107 18.77 -0.21 -10.60
CA LEU A 107 18.67 -0.62 -9.20
C LEU A 107 19.27 -2.01 -9.00
N ASN A 108 19.95 -2.19 -7.89
CA ASN A 108 20.68 -3.42 -7.57
C ASN A 108 19.80 -4.59 -7.09
N HIS A 109 18.50 -4.41 -7.04
CA HIS A 109 17.50 -5.44 -6.73
C HIS A 109 16.28 -5.21 -7.60
N GLN A 110 15.73 -6.29 -8.16
CA GLN A 110 14.53 -6.25 -8.98
C GLN A 110 13.37 -6.89 -8.22
N VAL A 111 12.22 -6.24 -8.27
CA VAL A 111 10.99 -6.69 -7.58
C VAL A 111 9.96 -7.09 -8.63
N GLU A 112 9.46 -8.32 -8.55
CA GLU A 112 8.35 -8.75 -9.39
C GLU A 112 7.08 -7.99 -9.00
N GLN A 113 6.32 -7.53 -10.00
CA GLN A 113 5.07 -6.79 -9.79
C GLN A 113 3.89 -7.60 -10.31
N VAL A 114 2.85 -7.76 -9.48
CA VAL A 114 1.58 -8.39 -9.85
C VAL A 114 0.45 -7.45 -9.45
N GLU A 115 -0.34 -7.02 -10.41
CA GLU A 115 -1.43 -6.06 -10.20
C GLU A 115 -2.82 -6.64 -10.40
N GLY A 116 -3.84 -5.95 -9.91
CA GLY A 116 -5.25 -6.24 -10.21
C GLY A 116 -5.89 -7.29 -9.32
N ILE A 117 -5.19 -7.79 -8.30
CA ILE A 117 -5.75 -8.79 -7.40
C ILE A 117 -6.80 -8.17 -6.49
N LEU A 118 -8.04 -8.67 -6.56
CA LEU A 118 -9.22 -8.13 -5.83
C LEU A 118 -9.40 -6.62 -6.06
N ALA A 119 -9.13 -6.15 -7.28
CA ALA A 119 -9.12 -4.72 -7.60
C ALA A 119 -10.49 -4.07 -7.40
N GLU A 120 -11.58 -4.73 -7.80
CA GLU A 120 -12.92 -4.17 -7.69
C GLU A 120 -13.39 -4.10 -6.23
N GLU A 121 -13.10 -5.11 -5.43
CA GLU A 121 -13.39 -5.14 -4.01
C GLU A 121 -12.65 -4.02 -3.28
N SER A 122 -11.39 -3.82 -3.59
CA SER A 122 -10.59 -2.73 -3.02
C SER A 122 -11.12 -1.36 -3.44
N ARG A 123 -11.45 -1.15 -4.72
CA ARG A 123 -12.07 0.09 -5.20
C ARG A 123 -13.39 0.37 -4.49
N PHE A 124 -14.23 -0.64 -4.33
CA PHE A 124 -15.51 -0.50 -3.64
C PHE A 124 -15.33 0.01 -2.21
N VAL A 125 -14.39 -0.58 -1.46
CA VAL A 125 -14.09 -0.18 -0.08
C VAL A 125 -13.59 1.27 -0.02
N LEU A 126 -12.64 1.65 -0.89
CA LEU A 126 -12.08 3.00 -0.96
C LEU A 126 -13.13 4.04 -1.34
N ARG A 127 -13.91 3.80 -2.41
CA ARG A 127 -15.01 4.69 -2.83
C ARG A 127 -16.05 4.90 -1.73
N ARG A 128 -16.43 3.82 -1.04
CA ARG A 128 -17.39 3.90 0.09
C ARG A 128 -16.83 4.79 1.21
N PHE A 129 -15.57 4.62 1.57
CA PHE A 129 -14.91 5.40 2.60
C PHE A 129 -14.89 6.89 2.25
N PHE A 130 -14.40 7.28 1.07
CA PHE A 130 -14.32 8.68 0.65
C PHE A 130 -15.71 9.30 0.47
N ARG A 131 -16.70 8.56 0.01
CA ARG A 131 -18.10 9.04 -0.07
C ARG A 131 -18.65 9.36 1.32
N GLU A 132 -18.39 8.51 2.30
CA GLU A 132 -18.84 8.76 3.68
C GLU A 132 -18.16 9.99 4.29
N LEU A 133 -16.87 10.18 4.05
CA LEU A 133 -16.14 11.39 4.50
C LEU A 133 -16.72 12.67 3.89
N ARG A 134 -17.00 12.68 2.58
CA ARG A 134 -17.67 13.83 1.93
C ARG A 134 -19.04 14.13 2.54
N ARG A 135 -19.82 13.10 2.87
CA ARG A 135 -21.11 13.28 3.56
C ARG A 135 -20.99 13.92 4.94
N GLN A 136 -19.90 13.64 5.64
CA GLN A 136 -19.62 14.21 6.97
C GLN A 136 -19.02 15.62 6.91
N GLY A 137 -18.82 16.19 5.71
CA GLY A 137 -18.18 17.49 5.50
C GLY A 137 -16.73 17.55 5.97
N ARG A 138 -16.08 16.39 6.13
CA ARG A 138 -14.67 16.31 6.50
C ARG A 138 -13.81 16.46 5.25
N GLU A 139 -12.97 17.50 5.23
CA GLU A 139 -11.86 17.54 4.29
C GLU A 139 -10.88 16.44 4.68
N VAL A 140 -10.58 15.57 3.71
CA VAL A 140 -9.57 14.53 3.88
C VAL A 140 -8.31 15.06 3.27
N ALA A 141 -7.22 15.08 4.03
CA ALA A 141 -5.90 15.36 3.50
C ALA A 141 -5.50 14.30 2.45
N ALA A 142 -6.04 13.08 2.58
CA ALA A 142 -5.86 12.03 1.59
C ALA A 142 -6.72 12.30 0.35
N VAL A 143 -6.09 12.30 -0.80
CA VAL A 143 -6.75 12.45 -2.10
C VAL A 143 -7.45 11.15 -2.45
N ASP A 144 -8.76 11.21 -2.72
CA ASP A 144 -9.54 10.07 -3.23
C ASP A 144 -8.92 9.60 -4.58
N PRO A 145 -8.35 8.40 -4.66
CA PRO A 145 -7.77 7.91 -5.90
C PRO A 145 -8.82 7.56 -6.94
N PHE A 146 -10.09 7.38 -6.54
CA PHE A 146 -11.20 6.98 -7.41
C PHE A 146 -12.41 7.88 -7.23
N PRO A 147 -12.33 9.19 -7.56
CA PRO A 147 -13.48 10.08 -7.50
C PRO A 147 -14.59 9.58 -8.44
N ASP A 148 -15.86 9.82 -8.05
CA ASP A 148 -17.05 9.33 -8.78
C ASP A 148 -17.13 9.85 -10.24
N ASP A 149 -16.37 10.89 -10.58
CA ASP A 149 -16.43 11.60 -11.87
C ASP A 149 -15.43 11.08 -12.91
N VAL A 150 -14.57 10.13 -12.58
CA VAL A 150 -13.64 9.52 -13.54
C VAL A 150 -14.27 8.24 -14.03
N ALA A 151 -14.90 8.33 -15.20
CA ALA A 151 -15.32 7.15 -15.98
C ALA A 151 -14.09 6.26 -16.30
N PRO A 152 -14.27 4.95 -16.47
CA PRO A 152 -13.19 4.01 -16.74
C PRO A 152 -12.48 4.30 -18.07
#